data_b74a45af8b53af0fb81e9aca2032d71d
#
_entry.id   b74a45af8b53af0fb81e9aca2032d71d
#
_cell.length_a   1.000
_cell.length_b   1.000
_cell.length_c   1.000
_cell.angle_alpha   90.00
_cell.angle_beta   90.00
_cell.angle_gamma   90.00
#
_symmetry.space_group_name_H-M   'P 1'
#
loop_
_entity.id
_entity.type
_entity.pdbx_description
1 polymer ?
#
loop_
_entity_poly.entity_id
_entity_poly.type
_entity_poly.pdbx_seq_one_letter_code
_entity_poly.pdbx_strand_id
1 'polypeptide(L)'
;MKIVVAVTAASGALYARLCLEQLLRAEEVSEIALVYSAHAREVADFEGVTLPEDPRIRIFDNDDLFAPPASGSADYDAMAVVPCSVGTLGRIACGISQSLIERAADVMLKERRRLVLVVRETPLSLIHLRNMTALTEAGAVVLPASPGFYARPSSIEELCRSVTERVTALLGISGPRYRWTGEGRSPTDRSEKPIEVTTIAETIGGTKRFGFGKISRRCPIYADFS
;
A
#
# COMPACT_ATOMS: atom_id res chain seq x y z
N MET A 1 -21.24 -3.47 5.04
CA MET A 1 -20.02 -4.31 4.97
C MET A 1 -19.33 -4.32 6.32
N LYS A 2 -18.76 -5.47 6.70
CA LYS A 2 -17.92 -5.63 7.90
C LYS A 2 -16.46 -5.74 7.45
N ILE A 3 -15.61 -4.88 7.95
CA ILE A 3 -14.21 -4.76 7.52
C ILE A 3 -13.27 -5.04 8.69
N VAL A 4 -12.23 -5.85 8.46
CA VAL A 4 -11.12 -5.97 9.41
C VAL A 4 -10.04 -4.96 9.04
N VAL A 5 -9.62 -4.15 9.99
CA VAL A 5 -8.46 -3.25 9.86
C VAL A 5 -7.41 -3.68 10.88
N ALA A 6 -6.27 -4.12 10.39
CA ALA A 6 -5.13 -4.45 11.23
C ALA A 6 -4.05 -3.37 11.10
N VAL A 7 -3.54 -2.92 12.25
CA VAL A 7 -2.46 -1.94 12.33
C VAL A 7 -1.23 -2.62 12.91
N THR A 8 -0.14 -2.66 12.14
CA THR A 8 1.10 -3.28 12.61
C THR A 8 2.17 -2.24 12.95
N ALA A 9 3.22 -2.68 13.66
CA ALA A 9 4.31 -1.82 14.12
C ALA A 9 5.30 -1.46 13.00
N ALA A 10 4.78 -0.93 11.89
CA ALA A 10 5.57 -0.29 10.84
C ALA A 10 5.28 1.22 10.88
N SER A 11 6.27 2.07 10.58
CA SER A 11 6.05 3.51 10.47
C SER A 11 4.96 3.80 9.42
N GLY A 12 4.17 4.85 9.64
CA GLY A 12 3.06 5.23 8.77
C GLY A 12 1.69 4.98 9.40
N ALA A 13 1.53 5.15 10.71
CA ALA A 13 0.24 5.12 11.41
C ALA A 13 -0.76 6.11 10.80
N LEU A 14 -0.28 7.18 10.14
CA LEU A 14 -1.10 8.11 9.38
C LEU A 14 -1.93 7.42 8.30
N TYR A 15 -1.41 6.38 7.62
CA TYR A 15 -2.19 5.60 6.66
C TYR A 15 -3.36 4.88 7.33
N ALA A 16 -3.17 4.34 8.55
CA ALA A 16 -4.25 3.70 9.30
C ALA A 16 -5.35 4.70 9.66
N ARG A 17 -4.98 5.88 10.19
CA ARG A 17 -5.91 6.95 10.50
C ARG A 17 -6.74 7.35 9.27
N LEU A 18 -6.08 7.68 8.17
CA LEU A 18 -6.74 8.12 6.95
C LEU A 18 -7.63 7.03 6.34
N CYS A 19 -7.20 5.76 6.42
CA CYS A 19 -8.00 4.63 5.96
C CYS A 19 -9.28 4.48 6.81
N LEU A 20 -9.17 4.52 8.15
CA LEU A 20 -10.32 4.46 9.05
C LEU A 20 -11.28 5.63 8.82
N GLU A 21 -10.77 6.86 8.70
CA GLU A 21 -11.60 8.03 8.39
C GLU A 21 -12.40 7.85 7.09
N GLN A 22 -11.80 7.25 6.07
CA GLN A 22 -12.48 6.99 4.79
C GLN A 22 -13.52 5.89 4.92
N LEU A 23 -13.22 4.81 5.64
CA LEU A 23 -14.20 3.74 5.92
C LEU A 23 -15.39 4.25 6.72
N LEU A 24 -15.15 5.15 7.68
CA LEU A 24 -16.21 5.75 8.50
C LEU A 24 -17.12 6.73 7.72
N ARG A 25 -16.65 7.28 6.60
CA ARG A 25 -17.47 8.11 5.70
C ARG A 25 -18.36 7.29 4.77
N ALA A 26 -18.07 6.01 4.62
CA ALA A 26 -18.83 5.13 3.72
C ALA A 26 -20.04 4.54 4.45
N GLU A 27 -21.25 4.82 3.91
CA GLU A 27 -22.51 4.36 4.50
C GLU A 27 -22.64 2.84 4.47
N GLU A 28 -22.03 2.18 3.50
CA GLU A 28 -22.04 0.73 3.36
C GLU A 28 -21.20 0.01 4.43
N VAL A 29 -20.35 0.70 5.18
CA VAL A 29 -19.53 0.13 6.27
C VAL A 29 -20.32 0.13 7.57
N SER A 30 -20.75 -1.04 8.00
CA SER A 30 -21.55 -1.22 9.21
C SER A 30 -20.72 -1.56 10.46
N GLU A 31 -19.55 -2.18 10.29
CA GLU A 31 -18.65 -2.58 11.39
C GLU A 31 -17.20 -2.57 10.93
N ILE A 32 -16.31 -2.11 11.78
CA ILE A 32 -14.85 -2.18 11.62
C ILE A 32 -14.27 -2.95 12.82
N ALA A 33 -13.71 -4.13 12.57
CA ALA A 33 -12.91 -4.84 13.55
C ALA A 33 -11.48 -4.30 13.50
N LEU A 34 -11.07 -3.56 14.51
CA LEU A 34 -9.73 -2.97 14.60
C LEU A 34 -8.83 -3.82 15.48
N VAL A 35 -7.69 -4.26 14.94
CA VAL A 35 -6.72 -5.11 15.65
C VAL A 35 -5.33 -4.46 15.56
N TYR A 36 -4.66 -4.34 16.70
CA TYR A 36 -3.30 -3.81 16.77
C TYR A 36 -2.30 -4.94 17.02
N SER A 37 -1.17 -4.94 16.30
CA SER A 37 -0.04 -5.78 16.74
C SER A 37 0.59 -5.21 18.02
N ALA A 38 1.41 -6.01 18.72
CA ALA A 38 1.94 -5.71 20.05
C ALA A 38 2.47 -4.27 20.22
N HIS A 39 3.22 -3.75 19.23
CA HIS A 39 3.84 -2.41 19.33
C HIS A 39 3.21 -1.36 18.40
N ALA A 40 2.05 -1.66 17.79
CA ALA A 40 1.47 -0.75 16.80
C ALA A 40 1.00 0.57 17.43
N ARG A 41 0.49 0.54 18.66
CA ARG A 41 0.07 1.74 19.40
C ARG A 41 1.26 2.61 19.79
N GLU A 42 2.34 2.00 20.25
CA GLU A 42 3.59 2.71 20.59
C GLU A 42 4.15 3.46 19.40
N VAL A 43 4.11 2.83 18.20
CA VAL A 43 4.53 3.49 16.95
C VAL A 43 3.61 4.65 16.60
N ALA A 44 2.29 4.49 16.73
CA ALA A 44 1.34 5.56 16.47
C ALA A 44 1.54 6.75 17.43
N ASP A 45 1.75 6.48 18.70
CA ASP A 45 2.04 7.50 19.72
C ASP A 45 3.35 8.23 19.42
N PHE A 46 4.39 7.49 19.03
CA PHE A 46 5.67 8.07 18.65
C PHE A 46 5.57 8.97 17.39
N GLU A 47 4.70 8.61 16.44
CA GLU A 47 4.40 9.41 15.25
C GLU A 47 3.41 10.55 15.51
N GLY A 48 2.87 10.67 16.73
CA GLY A 48 1.87 11.68 17.10
C GLY A 48 0.54 11.48 16.38
N VAL A 49 0.17 10.22 16.08
CA VAL A 49 -1.05 9.88 15.35
C VAL A 49 -2.08 9.24 16.27
N THR A 50 -3.23 9.88 16.41
CA THR A 50 -4.41 9.33 17.09
C THR A 50 -5.38 8.77 16.05
N LEU A 51 -5.84 7.53 16.24
CA LEU A 51 -6.85 6.93 15.39
C LEU A 51 -8.26 7.38 15.79
N PRO A 52 -9.22 7.45 14.86
CA PRO A 52 -10.57 7.89 15.14
C PRO A 52 -11.31 6.90 16.06
N GLU A 53 -12.20 7.45 16.89
CA GLU A 53 -13.16 6.71 17.69
C GLU A 53 -14.54 6.82 17.04
N ASP A 54 -15.24 5.70 16.89
CA ASP A 54 -16.61 5.65 16.33
C ASP A 54 -17.30 4.39 16.88
N PRO A 55 -18.60 4.42 17.17
CA PRO A 55 -19.34 3.23 17.64
C PRO A 55 -19.28 2.01 16.73
N ARG A 56 -18.99 2.18 15.44
CA ARG A 56 -18.78 1.09 14.48
C ARG A 56 -17.41 0.42 14.61
N ILE A 57 -16.45 1.05 15.30
CA ILE A 57 -15.12 0.47 15.53
C ILE A 57 -15.17 -0.40 16.80
N ARG A 58 -14.93 -1.68 16.60
CA ARG A 58 -14.73 -2.64 17.69
C ARG A 58 -13.27 -3.04 17.74
N ILE A 59 -12.61 -2.79 18.87
CA ILE A 59 -11.20 -3.15 19.06
C ILE A 59 -11.15 -4.56 19.63
N PHE A 60 -10.34 -5.42 19.01
CA PHE A 60 -10.08 -6.77 19.47
C PHE A 60 -8.61 -6.95 19.86
N ASP A 61 -8.38 -7.78 20.87
CA ASP A 61 -7.03 -8.17 21.26
C ASP A 61 -6.42 -9.06 20.17
N ASN A 62 -5.16 -8.83 19.84
CA ASN A 62 -4.45 -9.63 18.85
C ASN A 62 -4.17 -11.06 19.29
N ASP A 63 -4.21 -11.33 20.60
CA ASP A 63 -4.02 -12.68 21.16
C ASP A 63 -5.36 -13.44 21.32
N ASP A 64 -6.50 -12.78 21.07
CA ASP A 64 -7.83 -13.40 21.15
C ASP A 64 -8.21 -14.11 19.84
N LEU A 65 -7.87 -15.38 19.75
CA LEU A 65 -8.27 -16.25 18.63
C LEU A 65 -9.73 -16.73 18.68
N PHE A 66 -10.50 -16.38 19.70
CA PHE A 66 -11.94 -16.60 19.77
C PHE A 66 -12.74 -15.39 19.26
N ALA A 67 -12.08 -14.26 18.97
CA ALA A 67 -12.71 -13.09 18.39
C ALA A 67 -13.33 -13.40 17.02
N PRO A 68 -14.46 -12.72 16.67
CA PRO A 68 -15.18 -12.98 15.42
C PRO A 68 -14.31 -12.95 14.15
N PRO A 69 -13.31 -12.07 13.98
CA PRO A 69 -12.48 -12.06 12.77
C PRO A 69 -11.68 -13.37 12.55
N ALA A 70 -11.50 -14.20 13.59
CA ALA A 70 -10.80 -15.48 13.46
C ALA A 70 -11.63 -16.56 12.73
N SER A 71 -12.91 -16.31 12.47
CA SER A 71 -13.83 -17.27 11.84
C SER A 71 -14.42 -16.77 10.53
N GLY A 72 -14.41 -17.64 9.50
CA GLY A 72 -15.06 -17.33 8.22
C GLY A 72 -16.57 -17.14 8.33
N SER A 73 -17.22 -17.78 9.31
CA SER A 73 -18.67 -17.67 9.56
C SER A 73 -19.10 -16.35 10.24
N ALA A 74 -18.14 -15.50 10.64
CA ALA A 74 -18.45 -14.19 11.17
C ALA A 74 -18.72 -13.13 10.08
N ASP A 75 -18.56 -13.51 8.82
CA ASP A 75 -18.91 -12.75 7.62
C ASP A 75 -18.29 -11.36 7.54
N TYR A 76 -16.99 -11.26 7.82
CA TYR A 76 -16.22 -10.08 7.43
C TYR A 76 -15.95 -10.12 5.93
N ASP A 77 -16.28 -9.04 5.23
CA ASP A 77 -16.26 -8.96 3.77
C ASP A 77 -14.84 -8.76 3.20
N ALA A 78 -13.99 -8.05 3.93
CA ALA A 78 -12.66 -7.69 3.49
C ALA A 78 -11.74 -7.34 4.66
N MET A 79 -10.43 -7.33 4.40
CA MET A 79 -9.42 -6.95 5.39
C MET A 79 -8.36 -6.06 4.77
N ALA A 80 -7.95 -5.02 5.49
CA ALA A 80 -6.74 -4.24 5.24
C ALA A 80 -5.75 -4.39 6.39
N VAL A 81 -4.48 -4.65 6.07
CA VAL A 81 -3.37 -4.52 7.02
C VAL A 81 -2.64 -3.22 6.67
N VAL A 82 -2.79 -2.18 7.48
CA VAL A 82 -2.35 -0.81 7.16
C VAL A 82 -1.84 -0.06 8.39
N PRO A 83 -0.55 0.26 8.45
CA PRO A 83 0.52 -0.28 7.61
C PRO A 83 0.78 -1.76 7.88
N CYS A 84 1.38 -2.47 6.91
CA CYS A 84 1.79 -3.85 7.04
C CYS A 84 3.30 -3.96 7.15
N SER A 85 3.79 -4.44 8.29
CA SER A 85 5.22 -4.74 8.46
C SER A 85 5.61 -5.99 7.69
N VAL A 86 6.87 -6.04 7.22
CA VAL A 86 7.39 -7.21 6.51
C VAL A 86 7.46 -8.47 7.39
N GLY A 87 7.51 -8.31 8.71
CA GLY A 87 7.40 -9.42 9.64
C GLY A 87 6.00 -10.05 9.63
N THR A 88 4.94 -9.23 9.68
CA THR A 88 3.55 -9.70 9.55
C THR A 88 3.29 -10.28 8.15
N LEU A 89 3.76 -9.59 7.09
CA LEU A 89 3.71 -10.10 5.73
C LEU A 89 4.31 -11.51 5.61
N GLY A 90 5.50 -11.71 6.18
CA GLY A 90 6.21 -12.99 6.14
C GLY A 90 5.46 -14.10 6.87
N ARG A 91 4.88 -13.82 8.06
CA ARG A 91 4.09 -14.80 8.79
C ARG A 91 2.83 -15.21 8.03
N ILE A 92 2.10 -14.27 7.45
CA ILE A 92 0.94 -14.56 6.60
C ILE A 92 1.35 -15.39 5.38
N ALA A 93 2.46 -15.04 4.72
CA ALA A 93 2.97 -15.78 3.56
C ALA A 93 3.35 -17.24 3.87
N CYS A 94 3.78 -17.49 5.10
CA CYS A 94 4.11 -18.83 5.58
C CYS A 94 2.90 -19.61 6.17
N GLY A 95 1.69 -19.03 6.14
CA GLY A 95 0.49 -19.65 6.72
C GLY A 95 0.51 -19.72 8.25
N ILE A 96 1.28 -18.88 8.92
CA ILE A 96 1.34 -18.79 10.37
C ILE A 96 0.11 -18.04 10.87
N SER A 97 -0.60 -18.62 11.84
CA SER A 97 -1.86 -18.10 12.41
C SER A 97 -1.78 -18.07 13.94
N GLN A 98 -0.74 -17.45 14.48
CA GLN A 98 -0.49 -17.37 15.92
C GLN A 98 -1.16 -16.17 16.58
N SER A 99 -1.57 -15.19 15.80
CA SER A 99 -2.27 -13.99 16.26
C SER A 99 -3.56 -13.77 15.49
N LEU A 100 -4.45 -12.93 16.02
CA LEU A 100 -5.73 -12.61 15.37
C LEU A 100 -5.52 -11.97 13.99
N ILE A 101 -4.51 -11.10 13.84
CA ILE A 101 -4.18 -10.47 12.54
C ILE A 101 -3.84 -11.54 11.51
N GLU A 102 -2.97 -12.47 11.84
CA GLU A 102 -2.53 -13.53 10.93
C GLU A 102 -3.69 -14.49 10.63
N ARG A 103 -4.46 -14.86 11.66
CA ARG A 103 -5.62 -15.74 11.51
C ARG A 103 -6.72 -15.09 10.66
N ALA A 104 -7.02 -13.81 10.86
CA ALA A 104 -8.00 -13.11 10.03
C ALA A 104 -7.55 -13.01 8.56
N ALA A 105 -6.26 -12.77 8.32
CA ALA A 105 -5.70 -12.78 6.97
C ALA A 105 -5.82 -14.16 6.29
N ASP A 106 -5.52 -15.25 7.02
CA ASP A 106 -5.72 -16.62 6.55
C ASP A 106 -7.21 -16.90 6.24
N VAL A 107 -8.13 -16.42 7.08
CA VAL A 107 -9.57 -16.49 6.80
C VAL A 107 -9.92 -15.79 5.50
N MET A 108 -9.42 -14.56 5.26
CA MET A 108 -9.68 -13.85 3.99
C MET A 108 -9.21 -14.67 2.79
N LEU A 109 -8.00 -15.25 2.85
CA LEU A 109 -7.44 -16.03 1.75
C LEU A 109 -8.24 -17.31 1.49
N LYS A 110 -8.55 -18.10 2.53
CA LYS A 110 -9.28 -19.36 2.38
C LYS A 110 -10.73 -19.17 1.92
N GLU A 111 -11.39 -18.08 2.34
CA GLU A 111 -12.75 -17.73 1.94
C GLU A 111 -12.79 -16.93 0.62
N ARG A 112 -11.64 -16.69 -0.03
CA ARG A 112 -11.53 -15.90 -1.27
C ARG A 112 -12.09 -14.50 -1.14
N ARG A 113 -11.96 -13.91 0.07
CA ARG A 113 -12.33 -12.53 0.38
C ARG A 113 -11.16 -11.59 0.12
N ARG A 114 -11.42 -10.29 0.03
CA ARG A 114 -10.41 -9.30 -0.28
C ARG A 114 -9.45 -9.09 0.89
N LEU A 115 -8.16 -9.27 0.63
CA LEU A 115 -7.07 -8.97 1.57
C LEU A 115 -6.12 -7.95 0.92
N VAL A 116 -5.97 -6.77 1.53
CA VAL A 116 -5.08 -5.71 1.09
C VAL A 116 -3.98 -5.52 2.12
N LEU A 117 -2.73 -5.67 1.70
CA LEU A 117 -1.53 -5.55 2.54
C LEU A 117 -0.77 -4.28 2.15
N VAL A 118 -0.88 -3.22 2.96
CA VAL A 118 -0.21 -1.93 2.72
C VAL A 118 1.21 -1.99 3.27
N VAL A 119 2.11 -2.56 2.49
CA VAL A 119 3.48 -2.84 2.92
C VAL A 119 4.30 -1.57 3.03
N ARG A 120 4.93 -1.35 4.21
CA ARG A 120 5.86 -0.24 4.45
C ARG A 120 7.22 -0.78 4.88
N GLU A 121 8.16 -0.75 3.95
CA GLU A 121 9.55 -1.16 4.15
C GLU A 121 10.46 -0.55 3.10
N THR A 122 11.68 -0.22 3.48
CA THR A 122 12.74 0.19 2.57
C THR A 122 14.13 0.01 3.21
N PRO A 123 15.14 -0.57 2.51
CA PRO A 123 15.04 -1.30 1.24
C PRO A 123 14.35 -2.67 1.39
N LEU A 124 13.94 -3.28 0.29
CA LEU A 124 13.37 -4.63 0.29
C LEU A 124 14.46 -5.70 0.10
N SER A 125 14.44 -6.73 0.93
CA SER A 125 15.25 -7.94 0.74
C SER A 125 14.59 -8.90 -0.24
N LEU A 126 15.35 -9.86 -0.77
CA LEU A 126 14.80 -10.93 -1.62
C LEU A 126 13.74 -11.77 -0.88
N ILE A 127 13.88 -11.95 0.44
CA ILE A 127 12.90 -12.66 1.27
C ILE A 127 11.56 -11.89 1.26
N HIS A 128 11.60 -10.57 1.42
CA HIS A 128 10.39 -9.73 1.37
C HIS A 128 9.69 -9.85 0.01
N LEU A 129 10.46 -9.78 -1.09
CA LEU A 129 9.93 -9.89 -2.46
C LEU A 129 9.30 -11.27 -2.71
N ARG A 130 9.93 -12.36 -2.26
CA ARG A 130 9.38 -13.71 -2.36
C ARG A 130 8.06 -13.87 -1.59
N ASN A 131 7.99 -13.32 -0.38
CA ASN A 131 6.77 -13.33 0.42
C ASN A 131 5.64 -12.52 -0.25
N MET A 132 5.96 -11.36 -0.85
CA MET A 132 5.00 -10.58 -1.62
C MET A 132 4.48 -11.36 -2.84
N THR A 133 5.37 -12.05 -3.56
CA THR A 133 5.00 -12.91 -4.69
C THR A 133 4.04 -14.01 -4.24
N ALA A 134 4.40 -14.76 -3.21
CA ALA A 134 3.57 -15.86 -2.69
C ALA A 134 2.18 -15.38 -2.26
N LEU A 135 2.08 -14.23 -1.59
CA LEU A 135 0.79 -13.66 -1.18
C LEU A 135 -0.03 -13.14 -2.37
N THR A 136 0.62 -12.60 -3.39
CA THR A 136 -0.05 -12.19 -4.62
C THR A 136 -0.62 -13.40 -5.36
N GLU A 137 0.14 -14.49 -5.46
CA GLU A 137 -0.32 -15.76 -6.03
C GLU A 137 -1.48 -16.37 -5.22
N ALA A 138 -1.47 -16.21 -3.89
CA ALA A 138 -2.55 -16.64 -3.01
C ALA A 138 -3.83 -15.78 -3.13
N GLY A 139 -3.76 -14.62 -3.82
CA GLY A 139 -4.91 -13.75 -4.07
C GLY A 139 -4.97 -12.49 -3.19
N ALA A 140 -3.97 -12.24 -2.35
CA ALA A 140 -3.88 -10.95 -1.64
C ALA A 140 -3.43 -9.84 -2.59
N VAL A 141 -3.84 -8.61 -2.29
CA VAL A 141 -3.31 -7.43 -2.97
C VAL A 141 -2.18 -6.84 -2.14
N VAL A 142 -0.95 -6.97 -2.64
CA VAL A 142 0.20 -6.30 -2.05
C VAL A 142 0.26 -4.87 -2.61
N LEU A 143 0.08 -3.90 -1.72
CA LEU A 143 0.05 -2.48 -2.05
C LEU A 143 1.18 -1.78 -1.29
N PRO A 144 2.30 -1.43 -1.93
CA PRO A 144 3.34 -0.64 -1.27
C PRO A 144 2.81 0.70 -0.78
N ALA A 145 3.23 1.15 0.40
CA ALA A 145 2.94 2.48 0.92
C ALA A 145 3.76 3.54 0.16
N SER A 146 3.53 3.59 -1.16
CA SER A 146 4.24 4.46 -2.13
C SER A 146 3.24 5.44 -2.74
N PRO A 147 3.12 6.65 -2.17
CA PRO A 147 2.13 7.62 -2.59
C PRO A 147 2.45 8.22 -3.96
N GLY A 148 1.38 8.57 -4.72
CA GLY A 148 1.47 9.19 -6.03
C GLY A 148 1.41 10.72 -5.96
N PHE A 149 2.11 11.40 -6.87
CA PHE A 149 2.20 12.85 -6.94
C PHE A 149 1.32 13.49 -8.04
N TYR A 150 0.59 12.69 -8.80
CA TYR A 150 -0.22 13.19 -9.92
C TYR A 150 -1.30 14.20 -9.52
N ALA A 151 -1.86 14.06 -8.31
CA ALA A 151 -2.85 14.97 -7.76
C ALA A 151 -2.24 16.30 -7.27
N ARG A 152 -0.92 16.48 -7.33
CA ARG A 152 -0.18 17.64 -6.81
C ARG A 152 -0.52 17.95 -5.35
N PRO A 153 -0.32 16.98 -4.43
CA PRO A 153 -0.70 17.13 -3.02
C PRO A 153 0.04 18.33 -2.40
N SER A 154 -0.67 19.09 -1.57
CA SER A 154 -0.17 20.26 -0.85
C SER A 154 0.25 19.95 0.59
N SER A 155 -0.09 18.76 1.09
CA SER A 155 0.22 18.31 2.44
C SER A 155 0.61 16.83 2.46
N ILE A 156 1.25 16.40 3.56
CA ILE A 156 1.58 14.98 3.79
C ILE A 156 0.30 14.14 3.86
N GLU A 157 -0.77 14.66 4.45
CA GLU A 157 -2.04 13.94 4.52
C GLU A 157 -2.65 13.71 3.13
N GLU A 158 -2.69 14.75 2.28
CA GLU A 158 -3.16 14.62 0.90
C GLU A 158 -2.30 13.62 0.12
N LEU A 159 -0.98 13.64 0.33
CA LEU A 159 -0.06 12.69 -0.29
C LEU A 159 -0.39 11.26 0.13
N CYS A 160 -0.56 11.02 1.44
CA CYS A 160 -0.90 9.70 1.99
C CYS A 160 -2.31 9.24 1.58
N ARG A 161 -3.26 10.16 1.37
CA ARG A 161 -4.61 9.83 0.87
C ARG A 161 -4.58 9.11 -0.48
N SER A 162 -3.62 9.40 -1.35
CA SER A 162 -3.46 8.71 -2.63
C SER A 162 -3.31 7.18 -2.46
N VAL A 163 -2.70 6.73 -1.37
CA VAL A 163 -2.58 5.32 -1.00
C VAL A 163 -3.88 4.81 -0.38
N THR A 164 -4.45 5.51 0.61
CA THR A 164 -5.60 5.02 1.36
C THR A 164 -6.89 5.00 0.53
N GLU A 165 -7.07 5.93 -0.40
CA GLU A 165 -8.13 5.89 -1.41
C GLU A 165 -8.02 4.63 -2.31
N ARG A 166 -6.80 4.20 -2.58
CA ARG A 166 -6.59 2.96 -3.32
C ARG A 166 -6.91 1.75 -2.47
N VAL A 167 -6.57 1.77 -1.17
CA VAL A 167 -6.94 0.71 -0.21
C VAL A 167 -8.46 0.54 -0.17
N THR A 168 -9.21 1.61 0.11
CA THR A 168 -10.68 1.55 0.23
C THR A 168 -11.34 1.09 -1.07
N ALA A 169 -10.84 1.56 -2.23
CA ALA A 169 -11.32 1.09 -3.53
C ALA A 169 -11.09 -0.42 -3.74
N LEU A 170 -9.95 -0.96 -3.31
CA LEU A 170 -9.62 -2.39 -3.41
C LEU A 170 -10.44 -3.23 -2.42
N LEU A 171 -10.81 -2.68 -1.27
CA LEU A 171 -11.77 -3.31 -0.36
C LEU A 171 -13.21 -3.32 -0.91
N GLY A 172 -13.46 -2.58 -1.99
CA GLY A 172 -14.78 -2.49 -2.64
C GLY A 172 -15.67 -1.39 -2.08
N ILE A 173 -15.07 -0.45 -1.35
CA ILE A 173 -15.76 0.69 -0.78
C ILE A 173 -15.87 1.80 -1.81
N SER A 174 -17.07 2.38 -1.92
CA SER A 174 -17.34 3.54 -2.76
C SER A 174 -16.86 4.81 -2.08
N GLY A 175 -16.33 5.77 -2.86
CA GLY A 175 -15.88 7.02 -2.30
C GLY A 175 -15.13 7.91 -3.28
N PRO A 176 -14.89 9.16 -2.89
CA PRO A 176 -14.07 10.07 -3.66
C PRO A 176 -12.65 9.52 -3.77
N ARG A 177 -12.10 9.57 -4.97
CA ARG A 177 -10.72 9.16 -5.27
C ARG A 177 -10.21 9.90 -6.50
N TYR A 178 -8.92 10.15 -6.54
CA TYR A 178 -8.30 10.64 -7.75
C TYR A 178 -8.49 9.64 -8.89
N ARG A 179 -9.01 10.11 -10.02
CA ARG A 179 -9.18 9.32 -11.25
C ARG A 179 -8.34 9.97 -12.35
N TRP A 180 -7.47 9.18 -12.95
CA TRP A 180 -6.75 9.63 -14.12
C TRP A 180 -7.70 9.63 -15.33
N THR A 181 -8.06 10.83 -15.81
CA THR A 181 -8.95 11.02 -16.96
C THR A 181 -8.19 11.15 -18.28
N GLY A 182 -6.86 11.27 -18.21
CA GLY A 182 -6.04 11.62 -19.40
C GLY A 182 -6.14 13.08 -19.79
N GLU A 183 -7.01 13.86 -19.19
CA GLU A 183 -7.14 15.31 -19.39
C GLU A 183 -6.03 16.02 -18.67
N GLY A 184 -5.39 16.98 -19.36
CA GLY A 184 -4.25 17.76 -18.83
C GLY A 184 -2.98 17.64 -19.66
N ARG A 185 -2.98 16.80 -20.71
CA ARG A 185 -1.98 16.89 -21.76
C ARG A 185 -2.55 17.77 -22.89
N SER A 186 -2.17 19.05 -22.91
CA SER A 186 -2.35 19.83 -24.14
C SER A 186 -1.59 19.11 -25.27
N PRO A 187 -2.19 18.95 -26.48
CA PRO A 187 -1.48 18.43 -27.64
C PRO A 187 -0.22 19.24 -27.97
N THR A 188 -0.14 20.48 -27.51
CA THR A 188 0.97 21.41 -27.66
C THR A 188 2.11 21.22 -26.67
N ASP A 189 1.93 20.44 -25.60
CA ASP A 189 2.97 20.17 -24.59
C ASP A 189 3.93 19.04 -25.01
N ARG A 190 3.79 18.53 -26.25
CA ARG A 190 4.76 17.69 -26.93
C ARG A 190 5.83 18.51 -27.65
N SER A 191 6.00 19.79 -27.33
CA SER A 191 7.23 20.48 -27.74
C SER A 191 8.36 19.75 -27.00
N GLU A 192 9.06 18.90 -27.74
CA GLU A 192 10.35 18.37 -27.36
C GLU A 192 11.23 19.57 -26.96
N LYS A 193 11.25 19.91 -25.68
CA LYS A 193 12.38 20.65 -25.16
C LYS A 193 13.55 19.69 -25.29
N PRO A 194 14.54 20.01 -26.12
CA PRO A 194 15.75 19.20 -26.13
C PRO A 194 16.24 19.17 -24.68
N ILE A 195 16.55 18.00 -24.18
CA ILE A 195 17.31 17.89 -22.94
C ILE A 195 18.63 18.58 -23.28
N GLU A 196 18.82 19.84 -22.87
CA GLU A 196 20.13 20.45 -22.85
C GLU A 196 20.98 19.62 -21.90
N VAL A 197 21.68 18.66 -22.45
CA VAL A 197 22.79 18.00 -21.78
C VAL A 197 23.87 19.06 -21.67
N THR A 198 23.85 19.83 -20.60
CA THR A 198 24.96 20.70 -20.23
C THR A 198 26.16 19.78 -20.01
N THR A 199 26.97 19.64 -21.03
CA THR A 199 28.24 18.93 -20.93
C THR A 199 29.08 19.70 -19.94
N ILE A 200 29.30 19.15 -18.74
CA ILE A 200 30.32 19.60 -17.82
C ILE A 200 31.67 19.19 -18.45
N ALA A 201 32.12 19.94 -19.43
CA ALA A 201 33.38 19.75 -20.13
C ALA A 201 34.15 21.06 -20.26
N GLU A 202 34.06 21.91 -19.25
CA GLU A 202 34.96 23.07 -19.13
C GLU A 202 35.53 23.11 -17.72
N THR A 203 36.47 22.27 -17.42
CA THR A 203 37.59 22.56 -16.48
C THR A 203 38.52 21.35 -16.37
N ILE A 204 39.05 20.81 -17.42
CA ILE A 204 40.34 20.12 -17.40
C ILE A 204 40.91 20.17 -18.84
N GLY A 205 41.96 20.95 -19.03
CA GLY A 205 42.69 21.03 -20.31
C GLY A 205 43.28 19.66 -20.67
N GLY A 206 42.95 19.16 -21.86
CA GLY A 206 43.55 17.93 -22.36
C GLY A 206 42.75 17.36 -23.53
N THR A 207 43.27 17.61 -24.72
CA THR A 207 42.76 17.14 -26.04
C THR A 207 42.60 15.64 -26.10
N LYS A 208 41.37 15.13 -26.21
CA LYS A 208 41.07 13.85 -26.87
C LYS A 208 39.69 13.94 -27.56
N ARG A 209 39.71 13.84 -28.92
CA ARG A 209 38.49 13.69 -29.70
C ARG A 209 37.92 12.30 -29.49
N PHE A 210 36.69 12.23 -28.98
CA PHE A 210 35.86 11.01 -29.05
C PHE A 210 34.70 11.27 -30.02
N GLY A 211 34.62 10.46 -31.05
CA GLY A 211 33.53 10.47 -32.00
C GLY A 211 32.29 9.81 -31.39
N PHE A 212 31.15 10.49 -31.43
CA PHE A 212 29.86 9.93 -30.99
C PHE A 212 29.23 9.16 -32.18
N GLY A 213 29.14 7.83 -32.03
CA GLY A 213 28.29 7.00 -32.84
C GLY A 213 26.81 7.20 -32.51
N LYS A 214 25.94 7.20 -33.51
CA LYS A 214 24.49 7.25 -33.36
C LYS A 214 24.01 6.05 -32.54
N ILE A 215 23.44 6.30 -31.32
CA ILE A 215 22.76 5.29 -30.51
C ILE A 215 21.38 5.09 -31.13
N SER A 216 21.18 3.95 -31.77
CA SER A 216 19.88 3.48 -32.24
C SER A 216 19.01 3.09 -31.05
N ARG A 217 17.81 3.71 -30.96
CA ARG A 217 16.78 3.36 -29.98
C ARG A 217 16.19 1.99 -30.30
N ARG A 218 16.65 0.95 -29.62
CA ARG A 218 15.86 -0.28 -29.36
C ARG A 218 16.23 -0.78 -27.98
N CYS A 219 15.28 -0.68 -27.07
CA CYS A 219 15.36 -1.32 -25.75
C CYS A 219 14.99 -2.80 -25.93
N PRO A 220 15.85 -3.79 -25.59
CA PRO A 220 15.62 -5.20 -25.88
C PRO A 220 14.88 -5.96 -24.77
N ILE A 221 13.90 -5.33 -24.08
CA ILE A 221 13.22 -5.96 -22.93
C ILE A 221 11.82 -6.51 -23.29
N TYR A 222 11.37 -6.41 -24.54
CA TYR A 222 10.10 -6.98 -24.97
C TYR A 222 10.28 -7.83 -26.25
N ALA A 223 11.00 -8.94 -26.13
CA ALA A 223 10.92 -10.04 -27.09
C ALA A 223 11.14 -11.33 -26.29
N ASP A 224 10.06 -12.07 -26.16
CA ASP A 224 9.86 -13.47 -25.82
C ASP A 224 8.80 -13.70 -24.75
N PHE A 225 7.54 -13.58 -25.16
CA PHE A 225 6.43 -14.38 -24.69
C PHE A 225 5.46 -14.56 -25.86
N SER A 226 5.70 -15.61 -26.62
CA SER A 226 4.74 -16.30 -27.47
C SER A 226 4.70 -17.76 -27.07
#